data_3b4ce39286b2eb844cad2d0846a54724
#
_entry.id   3b4ce39286b2eb844cad2d0846a54724
#
_cell.length_a   1.000
_cell.length_b   1.000
_cell.length_c   1.000
_cell.angle_alpha   90.00
_cell.angle_beta   90.00
_cell.angle_gamma   90.00
#
_symmetry.space_group_name_H-M   'P 1'
#
loop_
_entity.id
_entity.type
_entity.pdbx_description
1 polymer ?
#
loop_
_entity_poly.entity_id
_entity_poly.type
_entity_poly.pdbx_seq_one_letter_code
_entity_poly.pdbx_strand_id
1 'polypeptide(L)'
;MRQFFSIFIILYFISCGGPTGNWSEPRVILISIDGLRGDILNTPTYTKDFPNLTRLMADGEYCTNVQTVFPSLTYPSHTSMITGVMPAKHGIVNNRPFKPENNFVDWYWYADSIKVPTVVTKAEQNGLVTLGVSWPVSVGAKMDWMLPEIKSVNDTISTINLVRKHDRPESFLESAKVRRVVPENGNPSGYNRDLLLHEVFMDAFARKAPHLSLYHMIETDLIQHAFGKSSNEAKDAFMFMDSLVGNIMAFLDDNKLWESTTLIITGDHGFRDFEKQVSLNHLFEKEGWLKLNNGSISDWKVVCLGSGGSGFVRLKDPTDQLFKKKVRLLLSKQDAFEILEKRHMNGVLWAPRKTDFVLLANDGYGFVRSTDQPFIVEKSGGSHGGDPRRKILKTGYIAAGRGMKKDTIKSMPITDIAFKISDLLGLDLDN
;
A
#
# COMPACT_ATOMS: atom_id res chain seq x y z
N MET A 1 28.59 -0.21 -20.40
CA MET A 1 29.47 -0.50 -19.25
C MET A 1 28.62 -1.20 -18.20
N ARG A 2 28.80 -2.49 -18.02
CA ARG A 2 28.09 -3.27 -17.00
C ARG A 2 28.71 -2.92 -15.64
N GLN A 3 28.04 -2.13 -14.83
CA GLN A 3 28.38 -2.01 -13.42
C GLN A 3 27.81 -3.24 -12.71
N PHE A 4 28.68 -4.18 -12.37
CA PHE A 4 28.41 -5.24 -11.41
C PHE A 4 28.16 -4.57 -10.06
N PHE A 5 26.92 -4.46 -9.63
CA PHE A 5 26.61 -4.25 -8.23
C PHE A 5 26.85 -5.57 -7.49
N SER A 6 28.06 -5.72 -6.96
CA SER A 6 28.31 -6.73 -5.93
C SER A 6 27.44 -6.37 -4.73
N ILE A 7 26.36 -7.12 -4.51
CA ILE A 7 25.57 -7.06 -3.28
C ILE A 7 26.50 -7.62 -2.19
N PHE A 8 27.20 -6.72 -1.50
CA PHE A 8 27.83 -7.05 -0.23
C PHE A 8 26.71 -7.34 0.76
N ILE A 9 26.53 -8.61 1.11
CA ILE A 9 25.79 -9.02 2.30
C ILE A 9 26.55 -8.46 3.50
N ILE A 10 26.22 -7.24 3.90
CA ILE A 10 26.71 -6.68 5.14
C ILE A 10 25.86 -7.28 6.24
N LEU A 11 26.41 -8.28 6.93
CA LEU A 11 25.91 -8.72 8.23
C LEU A 11 25.94 -7.52 9.18
N TYR A 12 24.80 -6.85 9.30
CA TYR A 12 24.64 -5.74 10.24
C TYR A 12 24.41 -6.32 11.64
N PHE A 13 25.50 -6.49 12.40
CA PHE A 13 25.36 -6.51 13.85
C PHE A 13 24.89 -5.12 14.28
N ILE A 14 23.60 -5.00 14.55
CA ILE A 14 23.08 -3.87 15.30
C ILE A 14 23.58 -4.05 16.72
N SER A 15 24.69 -3.41 17.07
CA SER A 15 25.04 -3.15 18.46
C SER A 15 24.10 -2.09 19.01
N CYS A 16 22.80 -2.37 19.03
CA CYS A 16 21.88 -1.75 19.93
C CYS A 16 22.12 -2.42 21.29
N GLY A 17 22.26 -1.65 22.34
CA GLY A 17 22.16 -2.20 23.71
C GLY A 17 20.91 -3.09 23.74
N GLY A 18 20.98 -4.22 24.46
CA GLY A 18 19.93 -5.23 24.47
C GLY A 18 18.54 -4.63 24.65
N PRO A 19 17.47 -5.36 24.25
CA PRO A 19 16.11 -4.84 24.26
C PRO A 19 15.75 -4.29 25.63
N THR A 20 15.30 -3.02 25.67
CA THR A 20 14.90 -2.35 26.90
C THR A 20 13.37 -2.38 26.94
N GLY A 21 12.78 -3.10 27.87
CA GLY A 21 11.33 -3.17 28.03
C GLY A 21 10.85 -4.53 28.54
N ASN A 22 9.55 -4.64 28.83
CA ASN A 22 8.94 -5.92 29.19
C ASN A 22 8.56 -6.69 27.90
N TRP A 23 9.33 -7.68 27.54
CA TRP A 23 9.13 -8.49 26.32
C TRP A 23 8.33 -9.78 26.56
N SER A 24 7.78 -9.99 27.73
CA SER A 24 7.00 -11.19 28.07
C SER A 24 5.56 -11.15 27.52
N GLU A 25 5.03 -9.96 27.23
CA GLU A 25 3.66 -9.77 26.74
C GLU A 25 3.53 -10.06 25.23
N PRO A 26 2.32 -10.42 24.77
CA PRO A 26 2.04 -10.66 23.36
C PRO A 26 2.37 -9.45 22.47
N ARG A 27 3.00 -9.70 21.32
CA ARG A 27 3.36 -8.66 20.34
C ARG A 27 3.05 -9.11 18.94
N VAL A 28 2.64 -8.14 18.12
CA VAL A 28 2.41 -8.34 16.69
C VAL A 28 3.20 -7.30 15.90
N ILE A 29 3.99 -7.76 14.96
CA ILE A 29 4.62 -6.96 13.92
C ILE A 29 3.89 -7.26 12.62
N LEU A 30 3.22 -6.27 12.04
CA LEU A 30 2.65 -6.34 10.69
C LEU A 30 3.54 -5.54 9.74
N ILE A 31 4.16 -6.23 8.80
CA ILE A 31 4.92 -5.63 7.71
C ILE A 31 4.13 -5.78 6.41
N SER A 32 3.87 -4.66 5.75
CA SER A 32 3.35 -4.65 4.38
C SER A 32 4.48 -4.32 3.42
N ILE A 33 4.75 -5.23 2.48
CA ILE A 33 5.65 -5.00 1.34
C ILE A 33 4.78 -4.61 0.15
N ASP A 34 4.86 -3.35 -0.28
CA ASP A 34 3.99 -2.80 -1.31
C ASP A 34 4.10 -3.58 -2.63
N GLY A 35 2.97 -4.07 -3.12
CA GLY A 35 2.91 -4.88 -4.32
C GLY A 35 3.52 -6.28 -4.17
N LEU A 36 3.59 -6.88 -2.97
CA LEU A 36 4.02 -8.26 -2.76
C LEU A 36 3.00 -9.23 -3.38
N ARG A 37 3.25 -9.62 -4.60
CA ARG A 37 2.40 -10.56 -5.34
C ARG A 37 2.42 -11.95 -4.72
N GLY A 38 1.27 -12.60 -4.69
CA GLY A 38 1.18 -13.98 -4.17
C GLY A 38 1.96 -15.02 -5.00
N ASP A 39 2.22 -14.75 -6.29
CA ASP A 39 3.01 -15.65 -7.14
C ASP A 39 4.51 -15.66 -6.76
N ILE A 40 5.04 -14.61 -6.18
CA ILE A 40 6.41 -14.56 -5.65
C ILE A 40 6.62 -15.61 -4.56
N LEU A 41 5.65 -15.80 -3.69
CA LEU A 41 5.73 -16.79 -2.60
C LEU A 41 5.53 -18.24 -3.08
N ASN A 42 5.07 -18.45 -4.33
CA ASN A 42 4.71 -19.78 -4.83
C ASN A 42 5.64 -20.30 -5.96
N THR A 43 6.61 -19.52 -6.40
CA THR A 43 7.47 -19.92 -7.50
C THR A 43 8.77 -20.52 -6.99
N PRO A 44 9.12 -21.78 -7.33
CA PRO A 44 10.36 -22.42 -6.87
C PRO A 44 11.63 -21.64 -7.19
N THR A 45 11.60 -20.85 -8.27
CA THR A 45 12.72 -19.98 -8.65
C THR A 45 12.97 -18.88 -7.62
N TYR A 46 11.91 -18.35 -7.00
CA TYR A 46 12.02 -17.25 -6.05
C TYR A 46 12.37 -17.70 -4.62
N THR A 47 12.04 -18.93 -4.23
CA THR A 47 12.33 -19.43 -2.87
C THR A 47 13.83 -19.43 -2.54
N LYS A 48 14.70 -19.58 -3.54
CA LYS A 48 16.16 -19.48 -3.37
C LYS A 48 16.64 -18.03 -3.21
N ASP A 49 15.94 -17.09 -3.81
CA ASP A 49 16.30 -15.68 -3.84
C ASP A 49 15.77 -14.93 -2.61
N PHE A 50 14.77 -15.50 -1.92
CA PHE A 50 14.10 -14.93 -0.73
C PHE A 50 14.21 -15.87 0.47
N PRO A 51 15.44 -16.09 1.03
CA PRO A 51 15.66 -17.07 2.09
C PRO A 51 14.90 -16.78 3.37
N ASN A 52 14.69 -15.51 3.72
CA ASN A 52 14.02 -15.10 4.95
C ASN A 52 12.51 -15.33 4.87
N LEU A 53 11.85 -14.92 3.78
CA LEU A 53 10.43 -15.22 3.54
C LEU A 53 10.20 -16.73 3.45
N THR A 54 11.12 -17.46 2.80
CA THR A 54 11.07 -18.93 2.71
C THR A 54 11.15 -19.58 4.09
N ARG A 55 12.04 -19.11 4.97
CA ARG A 55 12.13 -19.58 6.36
C ARG A 55 10.82 -19.31 7.11
N LEU A 56 10.26 -18.10 7.02
CA LEU A 56 9.00 -17.77 7.67
C LEU A 56 7.84 -18.67 7.20
N MET A 57 7.76 -18.96 5.90
CA MET A 57 6.76 -19.90 5.35
C MET A 57 6.93 -21.32 5.90
N ALA A 58 8.17 -21.76 6.11
CA ALA A 58 8.47 -23.09 6.66
C ALA A 58 8.17 -23.19 8.16
N ASP A 59 8.25 -22.07 8.89
CA ASP A 59 8.08 -22.00 10.34
C ASP A 59 6.68 -21.65 10.80
N GLY A 60 5.83 -21.10 9.92
CA GLY A 60 4.50 -20.60 10.26
C GLY A 60 3.41 -20.97 9.25
N GLU A 61 2.37 -20.15 9.20
CA GLU A 61 1.29 -20.24 8.21
C GLU A 61 1.53 -19.27 7.06
N TYR A 62 1.06 -19.62 5.85
CA TYR A 62 1.12 -18.72 4.71
C TYR A 62 -0.02 -18.89 3.72
N CYS A 63 -0.29 -17.84 2.93
CA CYS A 63 -1.26 -17.82 1.85
C CYS A 63 -0.69 -17.09 0.64
N THR A 64 -0.71 -17.73 -0.53
CA THR A 64 -0.29 -17.12 -1.81
C THR A 64 -1.46 -16.58 -2.63
N ASN A 65 -2.67 -16.62 -2.07
CA ASN A 65 -3.91 -16.26 -2.73
C ASN A 65 -4.77 -15.36 -1.82
N VAL A 66 -4.15 -14.29 -1.31
CA VAL A 66 -4.86 -13.29 -0.52
C VAL A 66 -5.64 -12.37 -1.44
N GLN A 67 -6.94 -12.30 -1.23
CA GLN A 67 -7.81 -11.41 -1.99
C GLN A 67 -7.81 -10.02 -1.37
N THR A 68 -7.24 -9.06 -2.09
CA THR A 68 -7.30 -7.64 -1.75
C THR A 68 -8.70 -7.05 -2.02
N VAL A 69 -8.86 -5.76 -1.79
CA VAL A 69 -10.14 -5.05 -1.98
C VAL A 69 -10.25 -4.42 -3.37
N PHE A 70 -11.44 -3.94 -3.73
CA PHE A 70 -11.63 -3.14 -4.94
C PHE A 70 -11.79 -1.65 -4.60
N PRO A 71 -11.07 -0.76 -5.30
CA PRO A 71 -9.95 -1.06 -6.21
C PRO A 71 -8.74 -1.62 -5.44
N SER A 72 -7.95 -2.50 -6.11
CA SER A 72 -6.74 -3.10 -5.50
C SER A 72 -5.60 -2.08 -5.43
N LEU A 73 -5.73 -1.12 -4.53
CA LEU A 73 -4.86 0.03 -4.32
C LEU A 73 -4.32 0.04 -2.89
N THR A 74 -3.16 0.67 -2.72
CA THR A 74 -2.42 0.75 -1.46
C THR A 74 -3.28 1.20 -0.28
N TYR A 75 -3.89 2.39 -0.34
CA TYR A 75 -4.60 2.99 0.80
C TYR A 75 -5.88 2.25 1.18
N PRO A 76 -6.75 1.86 0.22
CA PRO A 76 -7.90 1.01 0.53
C PRO A 76 -7.51 -0.33 1.15
N SER A 77 -6.45 -0.99 0.64
CA SER A 77 -5.99 -2.28 1.14
C SER A 77 -5.42 -2.18 2.55
N HIS A 78 -4.49 -1.22 2.80
CA HIS A 78 -3.90 -1.01 4.12
C HIS A 78 -4.95 -0.64 5.17
N THR A 79 -5.95 0.17 4.79
CA THR A 79 -7.05 0.48 5.71
C THR A 79 -7.90 -0.76 6.01
N SER A 80 -8.15 -1.61 5.01
CA SER A 80 -8.87 -2.87 5.23
C SER A 80 -8.11 -3.86 6.10
N MET A 81 -6.75 -3.91 6.00
CA MET A 81 -5.90 -4.75 6.85
C MET A 81 -6.00 -4.41 8.34
N ILE A 82 -6.28 -3.15 8.68
CA ILE A 82 -6.32 -2.69 10.09
C ILE A 82 -7.73 -2.43 10.61
N THR A 83 -8.74 -2.50 9.75
CA THR A 83 -10.15 -2.31 10.13
C THR A 83 -10.98 -3.59 10.06
N GLY A 84 -10.56 -4.60 9.28
CA GLY A 84 -11.32 -5.82 9.04
C GLY A 84 -12.55 -5.62 8.14
N VAL A 85 -12.70 -4.46 7.49
CA VAL A 85 -13.88 -4.17 6.65
C VAL A 85 -13.51 -3.67 5.26
N MET A 86 -14.47 -3.71 4.35
CA MET A 86 -14.30 -3.28 2.97
C MET A 86 -14.30 -1.74 2.84
N PRO A 87 -13.70 -1.18 1.76
CA PRO A 87 -13.59 0.26 1.50
C PRO A 87 -14.91 1.03 1.57
N ALA A 88 -16.01 0.41 1.19
CA ALA A 88 -17.35 1.00 1.30
C ALA A 88 -17.74 1.35 2.75
N LYS A 89 -17.23 0.59 3.74
CA LYS A 89 -17.51 0.77 5.16
C LYS A 89 -16.49 1.70 5.83
N HIS A 90 -15.20 1.51 5.62
CA HIS A 90 -14.17 2.34 6.24
C HIS A 90 -13.95 3.69 5.55
N GLY A 91 -14.44 3.90 4.32
CA GLY A 91 -14.48 5.21 3.66
C GLY A 91 -13.25 5.55 2.81
N ILE A 92 -12.14 4.84 2.90
CA ILE A 92 -10.95 5.03 2.05
C ILE A 92 -11.15 4.22 0.77
N VAL A 93 -11.67 4.88 -0.26
CA VAL A 93 -12.19 4.25 -1.48
C VAL A 93 -11.23 4.31 -2.67
N ASN A 94 -10.09 5.00 -2.50
CA ASN A 94 -9.02 5.17 -3.47
C ASN A 94 -7.78 5.64 -2.70
N ASN A 95 -6.61 5.72 -3.34
CA ASN A 95 -5.44 6.39 -2.76
C ASN A 95 -5.68 7.90 -2.63
N ARG A 96 -6.57 8.44 -3.45
CA ARG A 96 -6.84 9.87 -3.58
C ARG A 96 -8.31 10.20 -3.39
N PRO A 97 -8.63 11.29 -2.68
CA PRO A 97 -9.99 11.82 -2.64
C PRO A 97 -10.40 12.30 -4.04
N PHE A 98 -11.71 12.26 -4.32
CA PHE A 98 -12.23 12.71 -5.59
C PHE A 98 -12.35 14.23 -5.61
N LYS A 99 -11.25 14.91 -5.97
CA LYS A 99 -11.13 16.39 -6.03
C LYS A 99 -10.58 16.80 -7.40
N PRO A 100 -11.43 16.91 -8.43
CA PRO A 100 -11.00 17.30 -9.76
C PRO A 100 -10.44 18.73 -9.82
N GLU A 101 -10.90 19.62 -8.96
CA GLU A 101 -10.48 21.02 -8.86
C GLU A 101 -8.99 21.20 -8.54
N ASN A 102 -8.33 20.18 -7.99
CA ASN A 102 -6.89 20.17 -7.76
C ASN A 102 -6.17 19.06 -8.56
N ASN A 103 -6.72 18.64 -9.69
CA ASN A 103 -6.18 17.55 -10.52
C ASN A 103 -5.97 16.23 -9.77
N PHE A 104 -6.72 15.97 -8.72
CA PHE A 104 -6.59 14.78 -7.88
C PHE A 104 -5.17 14.60 -7.28
N VAL A 105 -4.45 15.69 -6.95
CA VAL A 105 -3.10 15.58 -6.38
C VAL A 105 -3.10 15.19 -4.91
N ASP A 106 -4.17 15.49 -4.16
CA ASP A 106 -4.30 15.10 -2.75
C ASP A 106 -4.31 13.58 -2.58
N TRP A 107 -3.91 13.14 -1.39
CA TRP A 107 -3.99 11.76 -0.95
C TRP A 107 -4.78 11.67 0.35
N TYR A 108 -5.23 10.46 0.70
CA TYR A 108 -5.84 10.18 2.01
C TYR A 108 -4.76 10.02 3.09
N TRP A 109 -4.00 11.10 3.38
CA TRP A 109 -2.93 11.05 4.38
C TRP A 109 -3.43 10.82 5.81
N TYR A 110 -4.59 11.40 6.15
CA TYR A 110 -5.07 11.60 7.51
C TYR A 110 -5.94 10.47 8.01
N ALA A 111 -5.64 9.97 9.23
CA ALA A 111 -6.35 8.88 9.88
C ALA A 111 -7.82 9.20 10.20
N ASP A 112 -8.19 10.47 10.38
CA ASP A 112 -9.57 10.92 10.61
C ASP A 112 -10.50 10.66 9.41
N SER A 113 -9.94 10.37 8.25
CA SER A 113 -10.68 9.95 7.07
C SER A 113 -11.25 8.53 7.20
N ILE A 114 -10.73 7.71 8.10
CA ILE A 114 -11.21 6.34 8.38
C ILE A 114 -12.47 6.44 9.27
N LYS A 115 -13.56 5.81 8.84
CA LYS A 115 -14.90 5.98 9.45
C LYS A 115 -15.28 4.91 10.45
N VAL A 116 -14.39 3.98 10.72
CA VAL A 116 -14.61 2.86 11.63
C VAL A 116 -13.39 2.67 12.54
N PRO A 117 -13.52 2.01 13.69
CA PRO A 117 -12.39 1.67 14.52
C PRO A 117 -11.34 0.83 13.77
N THR A 118 -10.09 0.94 14.20
CA THR A 118 -8.96 0.15 13.68
C THR A 118 -8.33 -0.65 14.80
N VAL A 119 -7.49 -1.63 14.46
CA VAL A 119 -6.67 -2.33 15.50
C VAL A 119 -5.79 -1.34 16.28
N VAL A 120 -5.36 -0.23 15.66
CA VAL A 120 -4.63 0.86 16.35
C VAL A 120 -5.52 1.53 17.38
N THR A 121 -6.75 1.91 17.00
CA THR A 121 -7.72 2.51 17.92
C THR A 121 -8.01 1.60 19.10
N LYS A 122 -8.16 0.30 18.86
CA LYS A 122 -8.42 -0.69 19.90
C LYS A 122 -7.19 -0.93 20.78
N ALA A 123 -5.99 -0.96 20.19
CA ALA A 123 -4.74 -1.05 20.94
C ALA A 123 -4.55 0.14 21.90
N GLU A 124 -4.77 1.38 21.41
CA GLU A 124 -4.74 2.58 22.25
C GLU A 124 -5.74 2.51 23.43
N GLN A 125 -6.99 2.13 23.14
CA GLN A 125 -8.03 1.98 24.15
C GLN A 125 -7.71 0.93 25.23
N ASN A 126 -6.89 -0.08 24.89
CA ASN A 126 -6.44 -1.13 25.81
C ASN A 126 -5.07 -0.83 26.45
N GLY A 127 -4.52 0.38 26.26
CA GLY A 127 -3.24 0.77 26.84
C GLY A 127 -2.02 0.06 26.26
N LEU A 128 -2.15 -0.54 25.07
CA LEU A 128 -1.05 -1.22 24.38
C LEU A 128 -0.15 -0.19 23.69
N VAL A 129 1.17 -0.35 23.83
CA VAL A 129 2.16 0.50 23.15
C VAL A 129 2.16 0.20 21.66
N THR A 130 2.11 1.25 20.84
CA THR A 130 1.96 1.16 19.39
C THR A 130 3.10 1.87 18.65
N LEU A 131 3.56 1.26 17.56
CA LEU A 131 4.57 1.80 16.65
C LEU A 131 4.05 1.75 15.20
N GLY A 132 4.15 2.87 14.48
CA GLY A 132 3.86 2.94 13.06
C GLY A 132 5.00 3.60 12.29
N VAL A 133 5.48 2.95 11.23
CA VAL A 133 6.49 3.52 10.32
C VAL A 133 5.98 3.42 8.90
N SER A 134 5.83 4.58 8.25
CA SER A 134 5.36 4.70 6.86
C SER A 134 4.01 4.03 6.57
N TRP A 135 3.14 3.87 7.58
CA TRP A 135 1.84 3.25 7.35
C TRP A 135 0.88 4.22 6.63
N PRO A 136 0.19 3.78 5.54
CA PRO A 136 -0.79 4.61 4.84
C PRO A 136 -1.95 5.06 5.73
N VAL A 137 -2.48 6.27 5.47
CA VAL A 137 -3.62 6.86 6.20
C VAL A 137 -3.34 6.99 7.71
N SER A 138 -2.11 7.33 8.08
CA SER A 138 -1.69 7.34 9.50
C SER A 138 -1.43 8.73 10.08
N VAL A 139 -1.41 9.79 9.28
CA VAL A 139 -1.19 11.16 9.79
C VAL A 139 -2.26 11.50 10.83
N GLY A 140 -1.82 11.83 12.06
CA GLY A 140 -2.71 12.13 13.16
C GLY A 140 -3.32 10.90 13.87
N ALA A 141 -2.95 9.67 13.48
CA ALA A 141 -3.34 8.48 14.23
C ALA A 141 -2.83 8.55 15.68
N LYS A 142 -3.61 8.03 16.60
CA LYS A 142 -3.24 7.97 18.03
C LYS A 142 -2.33 6.75 18.27
N MET A 143 -1.09 6.85 17.77
CA MET A 143 -0.02 5.90 18.04
C MET A 143 1.01 6.54 18.97
N ASP A 144 1.64 5.73 19.84
CA ASP A 144 2.68 6.23 20.77
C ASP A 144 3.92 6.68 20.00
N TRP A 145 4.31 5.90 18.98
CA TRP A 145 5.46 6.14 18.11
C TRP A 145 5.01 6.05 16.65
N MET A 146 5.07 7.15 15.91
CA MET A 146 4.61 7.18 14.53
C MET A 146 5.49 8.04 13.64
N LEU A 147 6.02 7.43 12.59
CA LEU A 147 6.59 8.11 11.44
C LEU A 147 5.61 7.91 10.26
N PRO A 148 4.76 8.92 9.93
CA PRO A 148 3.65 8.71 8.99
C PRO A 148 4.12 8.58 7.54
N GLU A 149 3.32 7.90 6.72
CA GLU A 149 3.44 8.05 5.27
C GLU A 149 2.81 9.38 4.86
N ILE A 150 3.64 10.30 4.39
CA ILE A 150 3.22 11.58 3.80
C ILE A 150 4.30 12.05 2.82
N LYS A 151 3.89 12.70 1.74
CA LYS A 151 4.83 13.27 0.76
C LYS A 151 4.40 14.66 0.30
N SER A 152 5.36 15.45 -0.14
CA SER A 152 5.10 16.71 -0.81
C SER A 152 4.35 16.48 -2.12
N VAL A 153 3.36 17.31 -2.38
CA VAL A 153 2.57 17.31 -3.62
C VAL A 153 2.72 18.59 -4.43
N ASN A 154 3.39 19.62 -3.90
CA ASN A 154 3.51 20.95 -4.51
C ASN A 154 4.83 21.67 -4.25
N ASP A 155 5.86 20.96 -3.80
CA ASP A 155 7.24 21.46 -3.54
C ASP A 155 7.37 22.65 -2.56
N THR A 156 6.29 23.09 -1.92
CA THR A 156 6.33 24.20 -0.94
C THR A 156 6.99 23.77 0.39
N ILE A 157 6.84 22.51 0.74
CA ILE A 157 7.46 21.86 1.91
C ILE A 157 8.03 20.53 1.43
N SER A 158 9.29 20.22 1.77
CA SER A 158 9.89 18.92 1.44
C SER A 158 9.21 17.77 2.17
N THR A 159 9.25 16.57 1.60
CA THR A 159 8.67 15.37 2.21
C THR A 159 9.21 15.13 3.61
N ILE A 160 10.53 15.26 3.82
CA ILE A 160 11.13 15.04 5.15
C ILE A 160 10.62 16.05 6.19
N ASN A 161 10.38 17.31 5.80
CA ASN A 161 9.83 18.31 6.70
C ASN A 161 8.34 18.10 6.98
N LEU A 162 7.59 17.53 6.02
CA LEU A 162 6.22 17.07 6.30
C LEU A 162 6.20 15.91 7.30
N VAL A 163 7.11 14.96 7.17
CA VAL A 163 7.25 13.86 8.12
C VAL A 163 7.54 14.40 9.52
N ARG A 164 8.53 15.29 9.68
CA ARG A 164 8.86 15.97 10.96
C ARG A 164 7.69 16.72 11.59
N LYS A 165 6.87 17.36 10.75
CA LYS A 165 5.70 18.09 11.20
C LYS A 165 4.62 17.18 11.80
N HIS A 166 4.60 15.93 11.40
CA HIS A 166 3.52 14.99 11.70
C HIS A 166 4.00 13.73 12.42
N ASP A 167 5.29 13.61 12.75
CA ASP A 167 5.79 12.50 13.54
C ASP A 167 5.27 12.56 14.99
N ARG A 168 5.25 11.42 15.67
CA ARG A 168 4.81 11.32 17.06
C ARG A 168 5.70 10.33 17.81
N PRO A 169 6.11 10.69 19.07
CA PRO A 169 6.02 12.05 19.62
C PRO A 169 6.77 13.05 18.76
N GLU A 170 6.57 14.34 18.97
CA GLU A 170 7.33 15.38 18.27
C GLU A 170 8.83 15.07 18.30
N SER A 171 9.51 15.26 17.18
CA SER A 171 10.93 14.91 16.99
C SER A 171 11.24 13.41 17.11
N PHE A 172 10.27 12.53 16.84
CA PHE A 172 10.52 11.10 16.86
C PHE A 172 11.60 10.71 15.85
N LEU A 173 11.55 11.26 14.62
CA LEU A 173 12.55 10.98 13.59
C LEU A 173 13.97 11.34 14.06
N GLU A 174 14.14 12.52 14.68
CA GLU A 174 15.44 12.98 15.18
C GLU A 174 15.92 12.20 16.41
N SER A 175 15.00 11.67 17.18
CA SER A 175 15.31 10.85 18.37
C SER A 175 15.78 9.44 18.01
N ALA A 176 15.51 8.98 16.78
CA ALA A 176 15.90 7.66 16.31
C ALA A 176 17.42 7.58 16.13
N LYS A 177 18.01 6.50 16.64
CA LYS A 177 19.45 6.23 16.50
C LYS A 177 19.72 5.56 15.16
N VAL A 178 19.63 6.35 14.10
CA VAL A 178 19.89 5.89 12.74
C VAL A 178 21.36 6.13 12.38
N ARG A 179 21.94 5.25 11.57
CA ARG A 179 23.31 5.39 11.07
C ARG A 179 23.38 6.33 9.88
N ARG A 180 22.27 6.46 9.17
CA ARG A 180 22.15 7.34 8.00
C ARG A 180 21.94 8.77 8.43
N VAL A 181 22.50 9.68 7.63
CA VAL A 181 22.20 11.10 7.83
C VAL A 181 20.73 11.32 7.43
N VAL A 182 19.93 11.79 8.39
CA VAL A 182 18.57 12.25 8.11
C VAL A 182 18.69 13.56 7.33
N PRO A 183 18.19 13.66 6.11
CA PRO A 183 18.31 14.88 5.33
C PRO A 183 17.65 16.08 6.03
N GLU A 184 18.29 17.23 6.04
CA GLU A 184 17.66 18.45 6.55
C GLU A 184 16.43 18.84 5.71
N ASN A 185 16.55 18.68 4.38
CA ASN A 185 15.52 18.94 3.40
C ASN A 185 15.51 17.84 2.33
N GLY A 186 14.44 17.79 1.53
CA GLY A 186 14.36 16.93 0.35
C GLY A 186 13.27 15.86 0.44
N ASN A 187 13.29 15.03 -0.58
CA ASN A 187 12.31 13.96 -0.77
C ASN A 187 13.05 12.61 -0.80
N PRO A 188 13.29 11.96 0.33
CA PRO A 188 13.91 10.64 0.35
C PRO A 188 13.19 9.68 -0.61
N SER A 189 13.94 8.96 -1.42
CA SER A 189 13.40 8.06 -2.44
C SER A 189 14.27 6.83 -2.61
N GLY A 190 13.75 5.83 -3.29
CA GLY A 190 14.47 4.60 -3.59
C GLY A 190 14.85 3.82 -2.35
N TYR A 191 15.79 2.92 -2.52
CA TYR A 191 16.30 2.06 -1.43
C TYR A 191 16.80 2.86 -0.21
N ASN A 192 17.32 4.06 -0.40
CA ASN A 192 17.79 4.90 0.72
C ASN A 192 16.64 5.36 1.63
N ARG A 193 15.45 5.60 1.07
CA ARG A 193 14.24 5.87 1.86
C ARG A 193 13.86 4.67 2.71
N ASP A 194 13.75 3.50 2.10
CA ASP A 194 13.33 2.29 2.82
C ASP A 194 14.38 1.85 3.85
N LEU A 195 15.67 2.08 3.58
CA LEU A 195 16.73 1.87 4.58
C LEU A 195 16.62 2.82 5.77
N LEU A 196 16.31 4.12 5.54
CA LEU A 196 16.09 5.07 6.63
C LEU A 196 14.88 4.66 7.48
N LEU A 197 13.75 4.33 6.81
CA LEU A 197 12.53 3.87 7.49
C LEU A 197 12.79 2.60 8.30
N HIS A 198 13.57 1.66 7.75
CA HIS A 198 13.95 0.43 8.42
C HIS A 198 14.81 0.69 9.67
N GLU A 199 15.81 1.57 9.59
CA GLU A 199 16.63 1.93 10.74
C GLU A 199 15.80 2.60 11.86
N VAL A 200 14.86 3.48 11.49
CA VAL A 200 13.92 4.09 12.46
C VAL A 200 13.03 3.03 13.10
N PHE A 201 12.49 2.10 12.29
CA PHE A 201 11.67 1.00 12.78
C PHE A 201 12.45 0.13 13.78
N MET A 202 13.64 -0.33 13.41
CA MET A 202 14.47 -1.21 14.25
C MET A 202 14.88 -0.56 15.57
N ASP A 203 15.30 0.71 15.52
CA ASP A 203 15.65 1.44 16.73
C ASP A 203 14.44 1.62 17.68
N ALA A 204 13.30 2.02 17.13
CA ALA A 204 12.09 2.19 17.93
C ALA A 204 11.58 0.86 18.47
N PHE A 205 11.55 -0.19 17.67
CA PHE A 205 11.12 -1.51 18.07
C PHE A 205 11.98 -2.04 19.24
N ALA A 206 13.31 -1.97 19.11
CA ALA A 206 14.24 -2.44 20.13
C ALA A 206 14.12 -1.68 21.46
N ARG A 207 13.92 -0.34 21.40
CA ARG A 207 13.92 0.52 22.60
C ARG A 207 12.55 0.66 23.27
N LYS A 208 11.45 0.52 22.50
CA LYS A 208 10.10 0.85 22.98
C LYS A 208 9.26 -0.39 23.26
N ALA A 209 9.69 -1.56 22.79
CA ALA A 209 9.02 -2.84 22.95
C ALA A 209 7.48 -2.74 22.67
N PRO A 210 7.05 -2.25 21.50
CA PRO A 210 5.64 -2.04 21.19
C PRO A 210 4.88 -3.36 21.14
N HIS A 211 3.60 -3.34 21.57
CA HIS A 211 2.70 -4.49 21.45
C HIS A 211 2.18 -4.65 20.04
N LEU A 212 1.91 -3.53 19.35
CA LEU A 212 1.50 -3.51 17.95
C LEU A 212 2.46 -2.65 17.14
N SER A 213 3.08 -3.23 16.12
CA SER A 213 3.93 -2.51 15.18
C SER A 213 3.36 -2.64 13.75
N LEU A 214 3.23 -1.52 13.06
CA LEU A 214 2.82 -1.45 11.66
C LEU A 214 3.98 -0.84 10.85
N TYR A 215 4.47 -1.56 9.85
CA TYR A 215 5.57 -1.09 9.00
C TYR A 215 5.26 -1.32 7.53
N HIS A 216 5.42 -0.28 6.70
CA HIS A 216 5.19 -0.33 5.26
C HIS A 216 6.50 -0.09 4.51
N MET A 217 6.87 -1.04 3.64
CA MET A 217 8.03 -1.02 2.75
C MET A 217 7.55 -0.72 1.33
N ILE A 218 8.13 0.29 0.65
CA ILE A 218 7.49 0.93 -0.51
C ILE A 218 8.18 0.63 -1.84
N GLU A 219 9.51 0.43 -1.86
CA GLU A 219 10.31 0.48 -3.10
C GLU A 219 9.89 -0.58 -4.13
N THR A 220 9.41 -1.73 -3.70
CA THR A 220 8.94 -2.81 -4.61
C THR A 220 7.82 -2.37 -5.54
N ASP A 221 6.88 -1.55 -5.05
CA ASP A 221 5.80 -0.99 -5.87
C ASP A 221 6.36 -0.03 -6.94
N LEU A 222 7.20 0.92 -6.53
CA LEU A 222 7.78 1.92 -7.45
C LEU A 222 8.60 1.28 -8.56
N ILE A 223 9.38 0.26 -8.22
CA ILE A 223 10.19 -0.47 -9.21
C ILE A 223 9.28 -1.27 -10.16
N GLN A 224 8.25 -1.95 -9.67
CA GLN A 224 7.30 -2.65 -10.52
C GLN A 224 6.54 -1.68 -11.45
N HIS A 225 6.19 -0.48 -10.98
CA HIS A 225 5.59 0.56 -11.83
C HIS A 225 6.52 0.99 -12.95
N ALA A 226 7.81 1.18 -12.67
CA ALA A 226 8.77 1.71 -13.62
C ALA A 226 9.24 0.67 -14.66
N PHE A 227 9.47 -0.58 -14.23
CA PHE A 227 10.16 -1.60 -15.03
C PHE A 227 9.26 -2.79 -15.38
N GLY A 228 8.05 -2.88 -14.82
CA GLY A 228 7.17 -4.05 -14.94
C GLY A 228 7.42 -5.09 -13.85
N LYS A 229 6.38 -5.88 -13.58
CA LYS A 229 6.37 -6.84 -12.45
C LYS A 229 7.36 -8.00 -12.58
N SER A 230 7.80 -8.32 -13.80
CA SER A 230 8.66 -9.48 -14.09
C SER A 230 10.10 -9.08 -14.44
N SER A 231 10.46 -7.81 -14.25
CA SER A 231 11.80 -7.30 -14.50
C SER A 231 12.82 -7.83 -13.48
N ASN A 232 14.11 -7.78 -13.85
CA ASN A 232 15.19 -8.09 -12.91
C ASN A 232 15.24 -7.07 -11.77
N GLU A 233 14.95 -5.81 -12.08
CA GLU A 233 14.87 -4.72 -11.11
C GLU A 233 13.79 -4.98 -10.05
N ALA A 234 12.63 -5.51 -10.45
CA ALA A 234 11.57 -5.91 -9.51
C ALA A 234 12.02 -7.08 -8.61
N LYS A 235 12.72 -8.07 -9.19
CA LYS A 235 13.31 -9.17 -8.43
C LYS A 235 14.32 -8.65 -7.40
N ASP A 236 15.25 -7.78 -7.81
CA ASP A 236 16.27 -7.20 -6.94
C ASP A 236 15.64 -6.39 -5.79
N ALA A 237 14.54 -5.66 -6.08
CA ALA A 237 13.80 -4.95 -5.06
C ALA A 237 13.17 -5.89 -4.01
N PHE A 238 12.62 -7.03 -4.42
CA PHE A 238 12.12 -8.03 -3.48
C PHE A 238 13.23 -8.71 -2.68
N MET A 239 14.39 -8.98 -3.29
CA MET A 239 15.57 -9.51 -2.56
C MET A 239 16.06 -8.51 -1.50
N PHE A 240 16.03 -7.22 -1.83
CA PHE A 240 16.34 -6.18 -0.86
C PHE A 240 15.34 -6.17 0.31
N MET A 241 14.01 -6.24 0.05
CA MET A 241 13.00 -6.31 1.13
C MET A 241 13.13 -7.59 1.96
N ASP A 242 13.41 -8.74 1.34
CA ASP A 242 13.69 -9.98 2.06
C ASP A 242 14.87 -9.81 3.03
N SER A 243 15.92 -9.08 2.64
CA SER A 243 17.06 -8.79 3.52
C SER A 243 16.68 -7.92 4.74
N LEU A 244 15.77 -6.95 4.56
CA LEU A 244 15.27 -6.15 5.67
C LEU A 244 14.40 -6.97 6.62
N VAL A 245 13.55 -7.86 6.09
CA VAL A 245 12.82 -8.86 6.90
C VAL A 245 13.80 -9.74 7.67
N GLY A 246 14.88 -10.18 7.03
CA GLY A 246 15.94 -10.96 7.67
C GLY A 246 16.58 -10.25 8.87
N ASN A 247 16.79 -8.93 8.81
CA ASN A 247 17.31 -8.16 9.95
C ASN A 247 16.33 -8.16 11.15
N ILE A 248 15.02 -8.08 10.90
CA ILE A 248 14.01 -8.18 11.96
C ILE A 248 14.00 -9.58 12.56
N MET A 249 14.06 -10.62 11.72
CA MET A 249 14.12 -12.02 12.17
C MET A 249 15.36 -12.28 13.02
N ALA A 250 16.52 -11.79 12.60
CA ALA A 250 17.78 -11.93 13.35
C ALA A 250 17.65 -11.25 14.74
N PHE A 251 17.04 -10.06 14.82
CA PHE A 251 16.79 -9.43 16.11
C PHE A 251 15.89 -10.29 17.01
N LEU A 252 14.85 -10.91 16.46
CA LEU A 252 13.96 -11.80 17.21
C LEU A 252 14.69 -13.09 17.66
N ASP A 253 15.54 -13.66 16.80
CA ASP A 253 16.37 -14.83 17.10
C ASP A 253 17.37 -14.53 18.24
N ASP A 254 18.18 -13.47 18.07
CA ASP A 254 19.26 -13.11 18.98
C ASP A 254 18.74 -12.78 20.40
N ASN A 255 17.54 -12.24 20.48
CA ASN A 255 16.91 -11.85 21.75
C ASN A 255 15.86 -12.85 22.26
N LYS A 256 15.68 -14.00 21.58
CA LYS A 256 14.73 -15.07 21.93
C LYS A 256 13.28 -14.57 22.07
N LEU A 257 12.84 -13.72 21.14
CA LEU A 257 11.55 -13.04 21.22
C LEU A 257 10.41 -13.72 20.46
N TRP A 258 10.67 -14.85 19.78
CA TRP A 258 9.64 -15.57 19.02
C TRP A 258 8.49 -16.12 19.90
N GLU A 259 8.76 -16.42 21.18
CA GLU A 259 7.72 -16.91 22.11
C GLU A 259 6.71 -15.82 22.48
N SER A 260 7.08 -14.54 22.40
CA SER A 260 6.22 -13.41 22.69
C SER A 260 5.76 -12.65 21.45
N THR A 261 6.39 -12.86 20.29
CA THR A 261 6.17 -12.03 19.08
C THR A 261 5.63 -12.87 17.93
N THR A 262 4.60 -12.34 17.26
CA THR A 262 4.14 -12.81 15.95
C THR A 262 4.60 -11.83 14.89
N LEU A 263 5.33 -12.32 13.88
CA LEU A 263 5.72 -11.56 12.69
C LEU A 263 4.79 -11.92 11.54
N ILE A 264 4.06 -10.93 11.04
CA ILE A 264 3.17 -11.03 9.88
C ILE A 264 3.77 -10.24 8.73
N ILE A 265 3.99 -10.89 7.59
CA ILE A 265 4.40 -10.27 6.32
C ILE A 265 3.23 -10.39 5.35
N THR A 266 2.85 -9.30 4.71
CA THR A 266 1.81 -9.31 3.67
C THR A 266 2.14 -8.31 2.58
N GLY A 267 1.43 -8.37 1.46
CA GLY A 267 1.33 -7.26 0.52
C GLY A 267 -0.07 -6.68 0.57
N ASP A 268 -0.25 -5.59 -0.10
CA ASP A 268 -1.51 -4.86 -0.20
C ASP A 268 -2.24 -5.14 -1.52
N HIS A 269 -1.51 -5.46 -2.58
CA HIS A 269 -2.02 -5.87 -3.90
C HIS A 269 -0.99 -6.66 -4.71
N GLY A 270 -1.46 -7.28 -5.79
CA GLY A 270 -0.59 -7.81 -6.83
C GLY A 270 -0.30 -6.75 -7.90
N PHE A 271 0.30 -7.19 -9.03
CA PHE A 271 0.72 -6.31 -10.13
C PHE A 271 0.38 -6.92 -11.49
N ARG A 272 0.13 -6.06 -12.47
CA ARG A 272 -0.01 -6.42 -13.89
C ARG A 272 0.83 -5.48 -14.74
N ASP A 273 1.34 -5.96 -15.86
CA ASP A 273 2.01 -5.12 -16.84
C ASP A 273 0.99 -4.48 -17.78
N PHE A 274 1.36 -3.33 -18.34
CA PHE A 274 0.65 -2.65 -19.42
C PHE A 274 1.65 -2.14 -20.46
N GLU A 275 1.17 -1.93 -21.66
CA GLU A 275 1.92 -1.41 -22.81
C GLU A 275 1.43 -0.03 -23.25
N LYS A 276 0.22 0.33 -22.83
CA LYS A 276 -0.48 1.56 -23.22
C LYS A 276 -1.11 2.26 -22.01
N GLN A 277 -0.92 3.57 -21.93
CA GLN A 277 -1.60 4.42 -20.97
C GLN A 277 -2.88 5.03 -21.56
N VAL A 278 -3.93 5.12 -20.74
CA VAL A 278 -5.24 5.66 -21.11
C VAL A 278 -5.51 6.93 -20.29
N SER A 279 -5.55 8.08 -20.94
CA SER A 279 -5.96 9.36 -20.36
C SER A 279 -7.39 9.71 -20.75
N LEU A 280 -8.36 9.25 -19.96
CA LEU A 280 -9.77 9.46 -20.28
C LEU A 280 -10.20 10.94 -20.21
N ASN A 281 -9.57 11.72 -19.34
CA ASN A 281 -9.83 13.15 -19.22
C ASN A 281 -9.46 13.92 -20.49
N HIS A 282 -8.42 13.51 -21.21
CA HIS A 282 -8.10 14.09 -22.52
C HIS A 282 -9.20 13.81 -23.56
N LEU A 283 -9.81 12.61 -23.53
CA LEU A 283 -10.95 12.32 -24.40
C LEU A 283 -12.15 13.22 -24.08
N PHE A 284 -12.44 13.44 -22.79
CA PHE A 284 -13.51 14.35 -22.36
C PHE A 284 -13.21 15.81 -22.70
N GLU A 285 -11.96 16.23 -22.69
CA GLU A 285 -11.54 17.57 -23.13
C GLU A 285 -11.81 17.76 -24.63
N LYS A 286 -11.42 16.79 -25.47
CA LYS A 286 -11.69 16.81 -26.93
C LYS A 286 -13.18 16.92 -27.26
N GLU A 287 -14.04 16.29 -26.47
CA GLU A 287 -15.49 16.36 -26.61
C GLU A 287 -16.06 17.69 -26.08
N GLY A 288 -15.21 18.60 -25.54
CA GLY A 288 -15.64 19.86 -24.91
C GLY A 288 -16.40 19.68 -23.59
N TRP A 289 -16.26 18.50 -22.95
CA TRP A 289 -16.94 18.18 -21.68
C TRP A 289 -16.06 18.45 -20.45
N LEU A 290 -14.77 18.71 -20.66
CA LEU A 290 -13.79 19.10 -19.66
C LEU A 290 -12.99 20.27 -20.20
N LYS A 291 -12.66 21.25 -19.36
CA LYS A 291 -11.84 22.41 -19.73
C LYS A 291 -10.59 22.44 -18.85
N LEU A 292 -9.49 22.74 -19.47
CA LEU A 292 -8.20 22.95 -18.80
C LEU A 292 -7.82 24.44 -18.82
N ASN A 293 -7.13 24.85 -17.76
CA ASN A 293 -6.40 26.12 -17.71
C ASN A 293 -4.99 25.80 -17.17
N ASN A 294 -3.96 26.04 -17.99
CA ASN A 294 -2.56 25.72 -17.66
C ASN A 294 -2.39 24.26 -17.16
N GLY A 295 -3.00 23.29 -17.87
CA GLY A 295 -2.93 21.87 -17.52
C GLY A 295 -3.80 21.45 -16.31
N SER A 296 -4.48 22.37 -15.66
CA SER A 296 -5.37 22.10 -14.53
C SER A 296 -6.84 22.11 -14.95
N ILE A 297 -7.63 21.22 -14.34
CA ILE A 297 -9.08 21.14 -14.59
C ILE A 297 -9.75 22.41 -14.04
N SER A 298 -10.27 23.26 -14.94
CA SER A 298 -10.92 24.53 -14.60
C SER A 298 -12.44 24.42 -14.58
N ASP A 299 -13.03 23.58 -15.45
CA ASP A 299 -14.45 23.26 -15.48
C ASP A 299 -14.65 21.87 -16.10
N TRP A 300 -15.75 21.20 -15.74
CA TRP A 300 -16.06 19.88 -16.25
C TRP A 300 -17.56 19.57 -16.18
N LYS A 301 -18.07 18.82 -17.15
CA LYS A 301 -19.37 18.15 -17.11
C LYS A 301 -19.21 16.68 -16.72
N VAL A 302 -18.12 16.07 -17.10
CA VAL A 302 -17.70 14.70 -16.75
C VAL A 302 -16.21 14.65 -16.54
N VAL A 303 -15.75 13.83 -15.58
CA VAL A 303 -14.33 13.68 -15.26
C VAL A 303 -14.07 12.26 -14.77
N CYS A 304 -12.85 11.76 -15.00
CA CYS A 304 -12.38 10.45 -14.57
C CYS A 304 -11.23 10.55 -13.57
N LEU A 305 -11.33 9.83 -12.46
CA LEU A 305 -10.20 9.49 -11.61
C LEU A 305 -9.62 8.14 -12.09
N GLY A 306 -8.57 8.19 -12.90
CA GLY A 306 -7.82 7.03 -13.34
C GLY A 306 -6.93 6.48 -12.22
N SER A 307 -6.96 5.18 -11.98
CA SER A 307 -6.27 4.49 -10.89
C SER A 307 -5.67 3.17 -11.39
N GLY A 308 -4.79 3.24 -12.37
CA GLY A 308 -4.14 2.07 -12.96
C GLY A 308 -5.12 1.11 -13.63
N GLY A 309 -5.48 0.02 -12.97
CA GLY A 309 -6.40 -0.99 -13.50
C GLY A 309 -7.89 -0.59 -13.50
N SER A 310 -8.26 0.55 -12.91
CA SER A 310 -9.64 1.04 -12.88
C SER A 310 -9.76 2.54 -13.14
N GLY A 311 -10.94 2.97 -13.63
CA GLY A 311 -11.32 4.37 -13.81
C GLY A 311 -12.68 4.64 -13.18
N PHE A 312 -12.79 5.75 -12.44
CA PHE A 312 -14.02 6.16 -11.78
C PHE A 312 -14.54 7.44 -12.41
N VAL A 313 -15.63 7.34 -13.16
CA VAL A 313 -16.21 8.45 -13.92
C VAL A 313 -17.37 9.07 -13.16
N ARG A 314 -17.34 10.38 -13.02
CA ARG A 314 -18.44 11.17 -12.42
C ARG A 314 -18.93 12.24 -13.38
N LEU A 315 -20.25 12.41 -13.39
CA LEU A 315 -20.92 13.54 -13.99
C LEU A 315 -21.08 14.64 -12.94
N LYS A 316 -20.91 15.91 -13.34
CA LYS A 316 -21.17 17.08 -12.48
C LYS A 316 -22.64 17.15 -12.10
N ASP A 317 -23.51 16.89 -13.07
CA ASP A 317 -24.96 16.69 -12.86
C ASP A 317 -25.32 15.22 -13.14
N PRO A 318 -25.46 14.37 -12.12
CA PRO A 318 -25.82 12.96 -12.29
C PRO A 318 -27.30 12.77 -12.69
N THR A 319 -28.13 13.85 -12.67
CA THR A 319 -29.55 13.83 -13.06
C THR A 319 -29.74 13.99 -14.56
N ASP A 320 -28.77 14.54 -15.30
CA ASP A 320 -28.83 14.68 -16.76
C ASP A 320 -28.67 13.31 -17.45
N GLN A 321 -29.82 12.64 -17.63
CA GLN A 321 -29.86 11.30 -18.22
C GLN A 321 -29.49 11.30 -19.71
N LEU A 322 -29.74 12.41 -20.42
CA LEU A 322 -29.35 12.52 -21.83
C LEU A 322 -27.86 12.63 -21.99
N PHE A 323 -27.22 13.45 -21.18
CA PHE A 323 -25.76 13.55 -21.17
C PHE A 323 -25.10 12.25 -20.69
N LYS A 324 -25.66 11.62 -19.66
CA LYS A 324 -25.20 10.30 -19.19
C LYS A 324 -25.22 9.24 -20.29
N LYS A 325 -26.25 9.22 -21.13
CA LYS A 325 -26.32 8.33 -22.31
C LYS A 325 -25.23 8.66 -23.34
N LYS A 326 -24.94 9.96 -23.59
CA LYS A 326 -23.85 10.38 -24.48
C LYS A 326 -22.49 9.92 -23.96
N VAL A 327 -22.21 10.12 -22.67
CA VAL A 327 -20.97 9.63 -22.04
C VAL A 327 -20.86 8.12 -22.17
N ARG A 328 -21.93 7.37 -21.85
CA ARG A 328 -21.93 5.91 -22.00
C ARG A 328 -21.63 5.47 -23.43
N LEU A 329 -22.23 6.13 -24.43
CA LEU A 329 -21.97 5.81 -25.84
C LEU A 329 -20.52 6.08 -26.23
N LEU A 330 -19.91 7.17 -25.75
CA LEU A 330 -18.50 7.46 -25.97
C LEU A 330 -17.61 6.38 -25.35
N LEU A 331 -17.87 6.02 -24.09
CA LEU A 331 -17.11 4.99 -23.37
C LEU A 331 -17.23 3.62 -24.01
N SER A 332 -18.42 3.22 -24.49
CA SER A 332 -18.66 1.90 -25.09
C SER A 332 -17.99 1.68 -26.47
N LYS A 333 -17.47 2.73 -27.08
CA LYS A 333 -16.72 2.67 -28.33
C LYS A 333 -15.23 2.43 -28.14
N GLN A 334 -14.74 2.37 -26.90
CA GLN A 334 -13.33 2.26 -26.61
C GLN A 334 -12.94 0.81 -26.27
N ASP A 335 -11.90 0.29 -26.91
CA ASP A 335 -11.39 -1.06 -26.69
C ASP A 335 -10.39 -1.15 -25.51
N ALA A 336 -10.00 -0.02 -24.94
CA ALA A 336 -9.00 0.05 -23.87
C ALA A 336 -9.53 -0.42 -22.49
N PHE A 337 -10.84 -0.52 -22.33
CA PHE A 337 -11.48 -0.89 -21.06
C PHE A 337 -12.91 -1.38 -21.25
N GLU A 338 -13.44 -2.02 -20.22
CA GLU A 338 -14.85 -2.37 -20.12
C GLU A 338 -15.57 -1.51 -19.08
N ILE A 339 -16.88 -1.27 -19.31
CA ILE A 339 -17.75 -0.62 -18.32
C ILE A 339 -18.27 -1.70 -17.37
N LEU A 340 -17.96 -1.59 -16.07
CA LEU A 340 -18.46 -2.50 -15.07
C LEU A 340 -19.96 -2.28 -14.84
N GLU A 341 -20.78 -3.22 -15.26
CA GLU A 341 -22.22 -3.15 -15.07
C GLU A 341 -22.63 -3.43 -13.64
N LYS A 342 -23.69 -2.76 -13.16
CA LYS A 342 -24.22 -2.93 -11.79
C LYS A 342 -24.49 -4.39 -11.42
N ARG A 343 -24.96 -5.22 -12.37
CA ARG A 343 -25.18 -6.66 -12.17
C ARG A 343 -23.93 -7.45 -11.82
N HIS A 344 -22.73 -6.93 -12.14
CA HIS A 344 -21.44 -7.56 -11.81
C HIS A 344 -20.84 -7.02 -10.50
N MET A 345 -21.49 -6.03 -9.87
CA MET A 345 -21.08 -5.51 -8.58
C MET A 345 -21.65 -6.39 -7.47
N ASN A 346 -20.82 -7.23 -6.87
CA ASN A 346 -21.23 -8.29 -5.93
C ASN A 346 -20.32 -8.32 -4.70
N GLY A 347 -20.49 -7.43 -3.77
CA GLY A 347 -19.72 -7.40 -2.52
C GLY A 347 -18.24 -7.04 -2.67
N VAL A 348 -17.51 -7.71 -3.57
CA VAL A 348 -16.09 -7.43 -3.87
C VAL A 348 -15.95 -6.26 -4.82
N LEU A 349 -16.68 -6.29 -5.96
CA LEU A 349 -16.74 -5.18 -6.89
C LEU A 349 -17.91 -4.26 -6.53
N TRP A 350 -17.64 -2.98 -6.39
CA TRP A 350 -18.62 -1.98 -5.99
C TRP A 350 -18.25 -0.60 -6.60
N ALA A 351 -19.16 0.36 -6.53
CA ALA A 351 -18.91 1.71 -6.98
C ALA A 351 -18.84 2.68 -5.79
N PRO A 352 -17.80 3.52 -5.68
CA PRO A 352 -17.79 4.62 -4.73
C PRO A 352 -19.02 5.52 -4.89
N ARG A 353 -19.51 6.09 -3.77
CA ARG A 353 -20.64 7.04 -3.82
C ARG A 353 -20.40 8.13 -4.87
N LYS A 354 -21.44 8.51 -5.59
CA LYS A 354 -21.41 9.51 -6.66
C LYS A 354 -20.59 9.12 -7.89
N THR A 355 -20.22 7.84 -8.07
CA THR A 355 -19.61 7.35 -9.30
C THR A 355 -20.70 6.93 -10.28
N ASP A 356 -20.65 7.46 -11.50
CA ASP A 356 -21.61 7.15 -12.56
C ASP A 356 -21.23 5.94 -13.39
N PHE A 357 -19.92 5.79 -13.66
CA PHE A 357 -19.36 4.60 -14.33
C PHE A 357 -18.07 4.15 -13.64
N VAL A 358 -17.94 2.85 -13.49
CA VAL A 358 -16.70 2.20 -13.10
C VAL A 358 -16.15 1.49 -14.32
N LEU A 359 -14.89 1.72 -14.63
CA LEU A 359 -14.20 1.15 -15.78
C LEU A 359 -13.11 0.21 -15.30
N LEU A 360 -12.94 -0.92 -15.99
CA LEU A 360 -11.84 -1.85 -15.77
C LEU A 360 -10.96 -1.87 -17.01
N ALA A 361 -9.67 -1.59 -16.85
CA ALA A 361 -8.73 -1.59 -17.96
C ALA A 361 -8.54 -3.01 -18.51
N ASN A 362 -8.63 -3.15 -19.82
CA ASN A 362 -8.33 -4.39 -20.53
C ASN A 362 -6.84 -4.74 -20.45
N ASP A 363 -6.46 -5.96 -20.77
CA ASP A 363 -5.06 -6.37 -20.77
C ASP A 363 -4.23 -5.49 -21.71
N GLY A 364 -3.02 -5.15 -21.30
CA GLY A 364 -2.16 -4.21 -22.02
C GLY A 364 -2.44 -2.73 -21.76
N TYR A 365 -3.51 -2.36 -21.06
CA TYR A 365 -3.85 -0.95 -20.80
C TYR A 365 -3.79 -0.59 -19.31
N GLY A 366 -3.43 0.68 -19.01
CA GLY A 366 -3.47 1.24 -17.66
C GLY A 366 -4.00 2.67 -17.65
N PHE A 367 -4.96 2.98 -16.78
CA PHE A 367 -5.48 4.34 -16.62
C PHE A 367 -4.47 5.25 -15.94
N VAL A 368 -4.37 6.48 -16.45
CA VAL A 368 -3.63 7.57 -15.82
C VAL A 368 -4.56 8.76 -15.54
N ARG A 369 -4.10 9.65 -14.66
CA ARG A 369 -4.85 10.88 -14.30
C ARG A 369 -4.52 12.05 -15.20
N SER A 370 -3.40 11.95 -15.96
CA SER A 370 -2.90 13.03 -16.80
C SER A 370 -3.99 13.58 -17.72
N THR A 371 -3.96 14.89 -17.89
CA THR A 371 -4.82 15.65 -18.82
C THR A 371 -4.04 16.17 -20.03
N ASP A 372 -2.69 16.17 -19.96
CA ASP A 372 -1.77 16.78 -20.90
C ASP A 372 -1.16 15.80 -21.93
N GLN A 373 -1.61 14.55 -21.93
CA GLN A 373 -1.19 13.54 -22.89
C GLN A 373 -2.37 13.05 -23.74
N PRO A 374 -2.13 12.51 -24.95
CA PRO A 374 -3.16 11.91 -25.79
C PRO A 374 -3.97 10.84 -25.06
N PHE A 375 -5.20 10.55 -25.57
CA PHE A 375 -6.11 9.56 -24.99
C PHE A 375 -5.43 8.19 -24.78
N ILE A 376 -4.66 7.73 -25.75
CA ILE A 376 -3.83 6.51 -25.65
C ILE A 376 -2.38 6.87 -26.03
N VAL A 377 -1.44 6.43 -25.20
CA VAL A 377 0.00 6.60 -25.40
C VAL A 377 0.68 5.24 -25.25
N GLU A 378 1.53 4.88 -26.21
CA GLU A 378 2.43 3.73 -26.07
C GLU A 378 3.45 4.01 -25.00
N LYS A 379 3.30 3.33 -23.86
CA LYS A 379 4.20 3.45 -22.72
C LYS A 379 4.03 2.22 -21.83
N SER A 380 5.07 1.41 -21.75
CA SER A 380 5.09 0.20 -20.94
C SER A 380 5.41 0.49 -19.48
N GLY A 381 4.96 -0.39 -18.58
CA GLY A 381 5.22 -0.37 -17.16
C GLY A 381 4.35 -1.35 -16.41
N GLY A 382 4.38 -1.28 -15.08
CA GLY A 382 3.49 -2.07 -14.22
C GLY A 382 2.38 -1.23 -13.60
N SER A 383 1.30 -1.88 -13.20
CA SER A 383 0.15 -1.24 -12.57
C SER A 383 -0.66 -2.22 -11.72
N HIS A 384 -1.50 -1.66 -10.87
CA HIS A 384 -2.47 -2.36 -10.01
C HIS A 384 -3.82 -1.59 -10.01
N GLY A 385 -4.71 -1.77 -9.04
CA GLY A 385 -5.95 -0.99 -8.93
C GLY A 385 -7.14 -1.55 -9.71
N GLY A 386 -6.99 -2.75 -10.32
CA GLY A 386 -8.03 -3.43 -11.07
C GLY A 386 -8.93 -4.35 -10.23
N ASP A 387 -9.54 -5.34 -10.89
CA ASP A 387 -10.39 -6.34 -10.27
C ASP A 387 -9.58 -7.29 -9.37
N PRO A 388 -9.77 -7.28 -8.05
CA PRO A 388 -9.00 -8.08 -7.09
C PRO A 388 -9.28 -9.60 -7.21
N ARG A 389 -10.28 -10.02 -7.99
CA ARG A 389 -10.56 -11.44 -8.24
C ARG A 389 -9.56 -12.05 -9.22
N ARG A 390 -8.91 -11.22 -10.05
CA ARG A 390 -7.88 -11.68 -10.99
C ARG A 390 -6.67 -12.22 -10.24
N LYS A 391 -6.22 -13.43 -10.59
CA LYS A 391 -5.09 -14.12 -9.93
C LYS A 391 -3.84 -13.23 -9.84
N ILE A 392 -3.55 -12.46 -10.87
CA ILE A 392 -2.38 -11.59 -10.98
C ILE A 392 -2.41 -10.41 -9.98
N LEU A 393 -3.60 -10.03 -9.48
CA LEU A 393 -3.79 -8.97 -8.49
C LEU A 393 -3.90 -9.49 -7.05
N LYS A 394 -3.78 -10.81 -6.84
CA LYS A 394 -3.68 -11.40 -5.51
C LYS A 394 -2.35 -11.07 -4.86
N THR A 395 -2.38 -10.91 -3.55
CA THR A 395 -1.18 -10.69 -2.75
C THR A 395 -0.83 -11.91 -1.91
N GLY A 396 0.27 -11.81 -1.15
CA GLY A 396 0.78 -12.84 -0.26
C GLY A 396 0.53 -12.53 1.22
N TYR A 397 0.58 -13.56 2.04
CA TYR A 397 0.54 -13.48 3.50
C TYR A 397 1.42 -14.58 4.09
N ILE A 398 2.20 -14.24 5.11
CA ILE A 398 3.00 -15.17 5.91
C ILE A 398 2.90 -14.72 7.36
N ALA A 399 2.74 -15.65 8.31
CA ALA A 399 2.81 -15.35 9.73
C ALA A 399 3.55 -16.45 10.49
N ALA A 400 4.50 -16.06 11.33
CA ALA A 400 5.27 -16.99 12.15
C ALA A 400 5.49 -16.44 13.56
N GLY A 401 5.81 -17.31 14.51
CA GLY A 401 6.07 -16.99 15.91
C GLY A 401 4.90 -17.32 16.82
N ARG A 402 4.69 -16.50 17.85
CA ARG A 402 3.69 -16.74 18.90
C ARG A 402 2.28 -16.94 18.32
N GLY A 403 1.62 -18.04 18.72
CA GLY A 403 0.24 -18.35 18.31
C GLY A 403 0.10 -18.90 16.89
N MET A 404 1.19 -18.95 16.11
CA MET A 404 1.15 -19.46 14.74
C MET A 404 1.46 -20.96 14.68
N LYS A 405 0.81 -21.66 13.76
CA LYS A 405 1.07 -23.09 13.45
C LYS A 405 1.50 -23.19 12.00
N LYS A 406 2.27 -24.21 11.69
CA LYS A 406 2.63 -24.52 10.28
C LYS A 406 1.38 -24.93 9.52
N ASP A 407 0.98 -24.09 8.56
CA ASP A 407 -0.19 -24.35 7.72
C ASP A 407 -0.08 -23.64 6.36
N THR A 408 -0.79 -24.15 5.38
CA THR A 408 -0.95 -23.54 4.06
C THR A 408 -2.41 -23.16 3.84
N ILE A 409 -2.70 -21.88 3.96
CA ILE A 409 -4.04 -21.33 3.77
C ILE A 409 -4.33 -21.25 2.27
N LYS A 410 -5.40 -21.92 1.82
CA LYS A 410 -5.77 -21.96 0.39
C LYS A 410 -6.11 -20.57 -0.19
N SER A 411 -6.85 -19.79 0.57
CA SER A 411 -7.20 -18.40 0.23
C SER A 411 -7.75 -17.68 1.47
N MET A 412 -7.53 -16.38 1.55
CA MET A 412 -8.09 -15.52 2.59
C MET A 412 -8.38 -14.12 2.04
N PRO A 413 -9.37 -13.39 2.54
CA PRO A 413 -9.51 -11.97 2.26
C PRO A 413 -8.49 -11.17 3.11
N ILE A 414 -8.04 -10.05 2.58
CA ILE A 414 -7.06 -9.19 3.26
C ILE A 414 -7.61 -8.61 4.59
N THR A 415 -8.93 -8.51 4.70
CA THR A 415 -9.63 -8.07 5.92
C THR A 415 -9.40 -8.98 7.12
N ASP A 416 -9.11 -10.27 6.90
CA ASP A 416 -8.88 -11.23 7.98
C ASP A 416 -7.62 -10.91 8.80
N ILE A 417 -6.69 -10.13 8.24
CA ILE A 417 -5.47 -9.70 8.94
C ILE A 417 -5.80 -8.91 10.21
N ALA A 418 -6.81 -8.01 10.14
CA ALA A 418 -7.25 -7.25 11.31
C ALA A 418 -7.74 -8.17 12.46
N PHE A 419 -8.53 -9.19 12.14
CA PHE A 419 -9.05 -10.14 13.12
C PHE A 419 -7.93 -11.00 13.72
N LYS A 420 -6.98 -11.46 12.89
CA LYS A 420 -5.80 -12.19 13.39
C LYS A 420 -4.98 -11.36 14.37
N ILE A 421 -4.75 -10.07 14.07
CA ILE A 421 -4.05 -9.14 14.98
C ILE A 421 -4.86 -8.99 16.28
N SER A 422 -6.17 -8.83 16.16
CA SER A 422 -7.06 -8.66 17.31
C SER A 422 -7.04 -9.89 18.22
N ASP A 423 -7.15 -11.08 17.67
CA ASP A 423 -7.08 -12.35 18.42
C ASP A 423 -5.73 -12.49 19.14
N LEU A 424 -4.61 -12.18 18.46
CA LEU A 424 -3.27 -12.31 19.04
C LEU A 424 -3.01 -11.34 20.18
N LEU A 425 -3.62 -10.16 20.17
CA LEU A 425 -3.47 -9.11 21.19
C LEU A 425 -4.65 -9.03 22.17
N GLY A 426 -5.65 -9.87 22.04
CA GLY A 426 -6.85 -9.87 22.89
C GLY A 426 -7.70 -8.60 22.71
N LEU A 427 -7.75 -8.04 21.47
CA LEU A 427 -8.54 -6.86 21.14
C LEU A 427 -9.94 -7.26 20.65
N ASP A 428 -10.93 -6.46 20.99
CA ASP A 428 -12.29 -6.57 20.46
C ASP A 428 -12.45 -5.59 19.27
N LEU A 429 -12.50 -6.13 18.07
CA LEU A 429 -12.66 -5.38 16.82
C LEU A 429 -14.10 -5.44 16.29
N ASP A 430 -15.11 -5.46 17.16
CA ASP A 430 -16.50 -5.37 16.74
C ASP A 430 -16.75 -4.06 15.95
N ASN A 431 -17.07 -4.21 14.67
CA ASN A 431 -17.29 -3.15 13.70
C ASN A 431 -18.69 -3.20 13.09
#